data_4df5b8d4b5583040e9fc71db64398f3b
#
_entry.id   4df5b8d4b5583040e9fc71db64398f3b
#
_cell.length_a   1.000
_cell.length_b   1.000
_cell.length_c   1.000
_cell.angle_alpha   90.00
_cell.angle_beta   90.00
_cell.angle_gamma   90.00
#
_symmetry.space_group_name_H-M   'P 1'
#
loop_
_entity.id
_entity.type
_entity.pdbx_description
1 polymer ?
#
loop_
_entity_poly.entity_id
_entity_poly.type
_entity_poly.pdbx_seq_one_letter_code
_entity_poly.pdbx_strand_id
1 'polypeptide(L)'
;RRNSLNARVTCVSVNALEPPASALWDFDIIACNPPYIPTGDIPGLDVSVRDYEPHMALDGGADGLDFYRAVTQKWKSALRLGGTLIFEVGIGQAPSVEDILARNGFEGIQTTADTQGIWRVVEGTVNR
;
A
#
# COMPACT_ATOMS: atom_id res chain seq x y z
N ARG A 1 -19.76 -0.48 16.16
CA ARG A 1 -19.82 0.78 15.41
C ARG A 1 -21.06 1.54 15.73
N ARG A 2 -20.98 2.82 15.59
CA ARG A 2 -22.04 3.70 16.05
C ARG A 2 -22.93 4.24 14.97
N ASN A 3 -22.68 3.94 13.71
CA ASN A 3 -23.43 4.53 12.62
C ASN A 3 -23.95 3.45 11.69
N SER A 4 -24.72 3.85 10.72
CA SER A 4 -25.37 2.94 9.77
C SER A 4 -24.40 2.21 8.85
N LEU A 5 -23.11 2.49 8.91
CA LEU A 5 -22.11 1.83 8.08
C LEU A 5 -21.79 0.40 8.51
N ASN A 6 -22.28 -0.04 9.68
CA ASN A 6 -22.05 -1.41 10.15
C ASN A 6 -22.40 -2.48 9.11
N ALA A 7 -23.46 -2.24 8.33
CA ALA A 7 -23.89 -3.18 7.30
C ALA A 7 -23.00 -3.16 6.06
N ARG A 8 -22.14 -2.15 5.90
CA ARG A 8 -21.30 -1.97 4.71
C ARG A 8 -19.82 -2.10 4.99
N VAL A 9 -19.41 -2.16 6.25
CA VAL A 9 -18.02 -2.23 6.65
C VAL A 9 -17.79 -3.48 7.47
N THR A 10 -16.86 -4.30 7.03
CA THR A 10 -16.45 -5.49 7.75
C THR A 10 -14.97 -5.36 8.05
N CYS A 11 -14.60 -5.56 9.32
CA CYS A 11 -13.19 -5.51 9.74
C CYS A 11 -12.67 -6.92 9.90
N VAL A 12 -11.55 -7.22 9.25
CA VAL A 12 -10.88 -8.51 9.38
C VAL A 12 -9.41 -8.27 9.69
N SER A 13 -8.77 -9.22 10.35
CA SER A 13 -7.34 -9.17 10.62
C SER A 13 -6.63 -10.06 9.62
N VAL A 14 -5.77 -9.45 8.77
CA VAL A 14 -5.02 -10.18 7.75
C VAL A 14 -3.59 -9.65 7.69
N ASN A 15 -2.70 -10.46 7.14
CA ASN A 15 -1.32 -10.05 6.89
C ASN A 15 -1.19 -9.65 5.41
N ALA A 16 -0.90 -8.37 5.16
CA ALA A 16 -0.78 -7.86 3.79
C ALA A 16 0.42 -8.45 3.04
N LEU A 17 1.39 -9.00 3.74
CA LEU A 17 2.54 -9.68 3.12
C LEU A 17 2.19 -11.08 2.61
N GLU A 18 1.04 -11.60 2.99
CA GLU A 18 0.55 -12.89 2.56
C GLU A 18 -0.53 -12.74 1.49
N PRO A 19 -0.77 -13.78 0.67
CA PRO A 19 -1.88 -13.74 -0.28
C PRO A 19 -3.21 -13.58 0.43
N PRO A 20 -4.20 -12.91 -0.21
CA PRO A 20 -5.53 -12.80 0.39
C PRO A 20 -6.22 -14.16 0.48
N ALA A 21 -7.09 -14.31 1.48
CA ALA A 21 -7.96 -15.47 1.55
C ALA A 21 -8.87 -15.52 0.31
N SER A 22 -9.27 -16.72 -0.10
CA SER A 22 -10.07 -16.91 -1.31
C SER A 22 -11.41 -16.18 -1.29
N ALA A 23 -11.92 -15.83 -0.11
CA ALA A 23 -13.15 -15.06 0.02
C ALA A 23 -12.95 -13.55 -0.22
N LEU A 24 -11.69 -13.10 -0.26
CA LEU A 24 -11.36 -11.69 -0.49
C LEU A 24 -11.01 -11.50 -1.97
N TRP A 25 -12.01 -11.13 -2.75
CA TRP A 25 -11.83 -10.95 -4.19
C TRP A 25 -12.88 -10.01 -4.77
N ASP A 26 -12.70 -9.64 -6.03
CA ASP A 26 -13.63 -8.81 -6.80
C ASP A 26 -13.79 -7.40 -6.25
N PHE A 27 -12.74 -6.87 -5.65
CA PHE A 27 -12.73 -5.51 -5.16
C PHE A 27 -12.57 -4.51 -6.29
N ASP A 28 -13.29 -3.40 -6.19
CA ASP A 28 -13.14 -2.27 -7.11
C ASP A 28 -11.86 -1.50 -6.84
N ILE A 29 -11.53 -1.31 -5.57
CA ILE A 29 -10.38 -0.52 -5.13
C ILE A 29 -9.74 -1.21 -3.93
N ILE A 30 -8.43 -1.30 -3.97
CA ILE A 30 -7.63 -1.62 -2.79
C ILE A 30 -6.76 -0.40 -2.51
N ALA A 31 -6.95 0.21 -1.35
CA ALA A 31 -6.14 1.34 -0.90
C ALA A 31 -5.24 0.87 0.24
N CYS A 32 -3.97 1.24 0.17
CA CYS A 32 -2.97 0.76 1.10
C CYS A 32 -2.03 1.89 1.51
N ASN A 33 -1.87 2.04 2.83
CA ASN A 33 -0.86 2.92 3.41
C ASN A 33 0.10 2.04 4.21
N PRO A 34 1.07 1.38 3.54
CA PRO A 34 1.91 0.39 4.20
C PRO A 34 3.10 1.04 4.91
N PRO A 35 3.77 0.30 5.80
CA PRO A 35 5.09 0.70 6.28
C PRO A 35 6.06 0.85 5.10
N TYR A 36 6.82 1.94 5.06
CA TYR A 36 7.70 2.24 3.93
C TYR A 36 9.10 2.72 4.34
N ILE A 37 9.40 2.74 5.62
CA ILE A 37 10.71 3.20 6.08
C ILE A 37 11.70 2.04 5.98
N PRO A 38 12.86 2.22 5.31
CA PRO A 38 13.88 1.19 5.29
C PRO A 38 14.31 0.82 6.71
N THR A 39 14.49 -0.47 6.95
CA THR A 39 14.82 -1.00 8.27
C THR A 39 16.01 -0.25 8.89
N GLY A 40 17.04 0.00 8.11
CA GLY A 40 18.25 0.68 8.58
C GLY A 40 18.05 2.14 8.95
N ASP A 41 16.96 2.76 8.51
CA ASP A 41 16.68 4.18 8.79
C ASP A 41 15.86 4.39 10.07
N ILE A 42 15.26 3.33 10.60
CA ILE A 42 14.39 3.46 11.78
C ILE A 42 15.13 4.02 13.01
N PRO A 43 16.35 3.57 13.32
CA PRO A 43 17.07 4.14 14.48
C PRO A 43 17.37 5.62 14.36
N GLY A 44 17.41 6.18 13.15
CA GLY A 44 17.69 7.59 12.92
C GLY A 44 16.46 8.48 12.95
N LEU A 45 15.27 7.92 13.17
CA LEU A 45 14.04 8.70 13.23
C LEU A 45 13.96 9.52 14.51
N ASP A 46 13.13 10.55 14.48
CA ASP A 46 12.78 11.31 15.67
C ASP A 46 12.32 10.36 16.78
N VAL A 47 12.76 10.62 18.01
CA VAL A 47 12.46 9.77 19.16
C VAL A 47 10.95 9.57 19.31
N SER A 48 10.15 10.61 19.11
CA SER A 48 8.70 10.50 19.24
C SER A 48 8.09 9.53 18.24
N VAL A 49 8.60 9.50 17.02
CA VAL A 49 8.13 8.56 16.01
C VAL A 49 8.65 7.16 16.28
N ARG A 50 9.96 7.05 16.53
CA ARG A 50 10.60 5.74 16.73
C ARG A 50 10.07 4.99 17.94
N ASP A 51 9.83 5.70 19.05
CA ASP A 51 9.51 5.06 20.34
C ASP A 51 8.01 4.91 20.58
N TYR A 52 7.18 5.73 19.95
CA TYR A 52 5.73 5.69 20.16
C TYR A 52 4.97 4.98 19.06
N GLU A 53 5.54 4.84 17.86
CA GLU A 53 4.92 4.05 16.80
C GLU A 53 5.42 2.60 16.89
N PRO A 54 4.54 1.60 16.72
CA PRO A 54 5.00 0.22 16.66
C PRO A 54 6.01 0.02 15.54
N HIS A 55 7.05 -0.74 15.80
CA HIS A 55 8.07 -1.04 14.78
C HIS A 55 7.43 -1.60 13.49
N MET A 56 6.44 -2.48 13.63
CA MET A 56 5.72 -3.06 12.48
C MET A 56 5.00 -2.02 11.63
N ALA A 57 4.62 -0.88 12.23
CA ALA A 57 3.95 0.18 11.48
C ALA A 57 4.92 1.07 10.72
N LEU A 58 6.23 0.96 10.99
CA LEU A 58 7.26 1.79 10.38
C LEU A 58 8.12 1.02 9.39
N ASP A 59 8.41 -0.24 9.66
CA ASP A 59 9.43 -1.01 8.97
C ASP A 59 8.92 -1.54 7.63
N GLY A 60 9.39 -0.95 6.55
CA GLY A 60 9.07 -1.36 5.18
C GLY A 60 10.05 -2.38 4.59
N GLY A 61 10.97 -2.92 5.40
CA GLY A 61 11.97 -3.86 4.91
C GLY A 61 13.29 -3.17 4.55
N ALA A 62 14.21 -3.91 3.99
CA ALA A 62 15.59 -3.45 3.75
C ALA A 62 15.64 -2.15 2.94
N ASP A 63 14.83 -2.00 1.91
CA ASP A 63 14.77 -0.81 1.06
C ASP A 63 13.48 0.01 1.25
N GLY A 64 12.62 -0.39 2.19
CA GLY A 64 11.35 0.28 2.43
C GLY A 64 10.25 -0.09 1.46
N LEU A 65 10.46 -1.05 0.57
CA LEU A 65 9.53 -1.37 -0.51
C LEU A 65 8.87 -2.74 -0.40
N ASP A 66 9.10 -3.48 0.68
CA ASP A 66 8.62 -4.85 0.81
C ASP A 66 7.10 -4.96 0.68
N PHE A 67 6.36 -4.07 1.36
CA PHE A 67 4.90 -4.12 1.30
C PHE A 67 4.36 -3.76 -0.08
N TYR A 68 4.99 -2.80 -0.77
CA TYR A 68 4.58 -2.44 -2.12
C TYR A 68 4.72 -3.64 -3.06
N ARG A 69 5.84 -4.38 -2.99
CA ARG A 69 6.04 -5.57 -3.81
C ARG A 69 5.04 -6.67 -3.46
N ALA A 70 4.89 -6.95 -2.17
CA ALA A 70 4.03 -8.05 -1.71
C ALA A 70 2.56 -7.79 -2.06
N VAL A 71 2.05 -6.59 -1.77
CA VAL A 71 0.65 -6.25 -2.05
C VAL A 71 0.40 -6.25 -3.55
N THR A 72 1.29 -5.64 -4.32
CA THR A 72 1.14 -5.59 -5.78
C THR A 72 1.09 -6.99 -6.40
N GLN A 73 1.97 -7.89 -5.95
CA GLN A 73 2.03 -9.25 -6.46
C GLN A 73 0.89 -10.14 -5.97
N LYS A 74 0.66 -10.12 -4.66
CA LYS A 74 -0.17 -11.13 -4.01
C LYS A 74 -1.64 -10.74 -3.95
N TRP A 75 -1.95 -9.44 -3.95
CA TRP A 75 -3.31 -8.93 -3.83
C TRP A 75 -3.92 -8.51 -5.17
N LYS A 76 -3.15 -8.60 -6.26
CA LYS A 76 -3.67 -8.30 -7.59
C LYS A 76 -4.90 -9.15 -7.92
N SER A 77 -4.88 -10.43 -7.53
CA SER A 77 -5.99 -11.34 -7.79
C SER A 77 -7.26 -10.99 -7.03
N ALA A 78 -7.16 -10.18 -5.98
CA ALA A 78 -8.33 -9.74 -5.23
C ALA A 78 -9.05 -8.57 -5.90
N LEU A 79 -8.43 -7.92 -6.88
CA LEU A 79 -9.04 -6.85 -7.66
C LEU A 79 -9.81 -7.42 -8.84
N ARG A 80 -10.99 -6.85 -9.10
CA ARG A 80 -11.72 -7.14 -10.33
C ARG A 80 -10.98 -6.57 -11.53
N LEU A 81 -11.34 -7.03 -12.72
CA LEU A 81 -10.84 -6.43 -13.96
C LEU A 81 -11.24 -4.95 -13.99
N GLY A 82 -10.29 -4.08 -14.24
CA GLY A 82 -10.50 -2.63 -14.17
C GLY A 82 -10.42 -2.06 -12.77
N GLY A 83 -10.16 -2.90 -11.76
CA GLY A 83 -9.99 -2.43 -10.38
C GLY A 83 -8.67 -1.69 -10.18
N THR A 84 -8.63 -0.84 -9.17
CA THR A 84 -7.50 0.06 -8.90
C THR A 84 -6.81 -0.29 -7.59
N LEU A 85 -5.48 -0.33 -7.63
CA LEU A 85 -4.63 -0.42 -6.44
C LEU A 85 -4.02 0.95 -6.19
N ILE A 86 -4.20 1.48 -4.98
CA ILE A 86 -3.75 2.81 -4.59
C ILE A 86 -2.82 2.70 -3.40
N PHE A 87 -1.63 3.29 -3.51
CA PHE A 87 -0.66 3.34 -2.43
C PHE A 87 -0.37 4.76 -2.00
N GLU A 88 -0.29 4.98 -0.68
CA GLU A 88 0.44 6.12 -0.16
C GLU A 88 1.93 5.77 -0.15
N VAL A 89 2.79 6.71 -0.54
CA VAL A 89 4.23 6.49 -0.64
C VAL A 89 5.01 7.49 0.19
N GLY A 90 6.19 7.07 0.64
CA GLY A 90 7.15 7.96 1.28
C GLY A 90 7.82 8.88 0.27
N ILE A 91 8.46 9.93 0.78
CA ILE A 91 9.18 10.90 -0.06
C ILE A 91 10.23 10.17 -0.88
N GLY A 92 10.22 10.40 -2.20
CA GLY A 92 11.19 9.82 -3.12
C GLY A 92 10.90 8.41 -3.57
N GLN A 93 9.82 7.76 -3.08
CA GLN A 93 9.52 6.37 -3.41
C GLN A 93 8.63 6.20 -4.65
N ALA A 94 7.98 7.26 -5.10
CA ALA A 94 6.99 7.13 -6.18
C ALA A 94 7.55 6.45 -7.43
N PRO A 95 8.73 6.80 -7.96
CA PRO A 95 9.24 6.12 -9.15
C PRO A 95 9.42 4.62 -8.96
N SER A 96 9.88 4.19 -7.79
CA SER A 96 10.06 2.77 -7.48
C SER A 96 8.73 2.04 -7.41
N VAL A 97 7.70 2.66 -6.83
CA VAL A 97 6.38 2.06 -6.73
C VAL A 97 5.70 2.01 -8.09
N GLU A 98 5.87 3.04 -8.92
CA GLU A 98 5.41 3.01 -10.31
C GLU A 98 6.01 1.83 -11.06
N ASP A 99 7.30 1.59 -10.91
CA ASP A 99 8.00 0.48 -11.54
C ASP A 99 7.45 -0.87 -11.05
N ILE A 100 7.20 -1.01 -9.75
CA ILE A 100 6.63 -2.23 -9.18
C ILE A 100 5.26 -2.51 -9.79
N LEU A 101 4.40 -1.52 -9.91
CA LEU A 101 3.09 -1.67 -10.52
C LEU A 101 3.22 -2.08 -11.99
N ALA A 102 4.07 -1.39 -12.75
CA ALA A 102 4.26 -1.68 -14.16
C ALA A 102 4.77 -3.10 -14.40
N ARG A 103 5.72 -3.55 -13.60
CA ARG A 103 6.28 -4.91 -13.71
C ARG A 103 5.27 -6.00 -13.40
N ASN A 104 4.22 -5.67 -12.67
CA ASN A 104 3.16 -6.62 -12.32
C ASN A 104 1.92 -6.47 -13.20
N GLY A 105 2.04 -5.79 -14.34
CA GLY A 105 0.98 -5.72 -15.33
C GLY A 105 -0.11 -4.70 -15.04
N PHE A 106 0.11 -3.78 -14.11
CA PHE A 106 -0.82 -2.67 -13.90
C PHE A 106 -0.65 -1.62 -14.98
N GLU A 107 -1.75 -1.01 -15.38
CA GLU A 107 -1.79 0.02 -16.41
C GLU A 107 -2.39 1.32 -15.86
N GLY A 108 -2.34 2.39 -16.64
CA GLY A 108 -2.90 3.67 -16.23
C GLY A 108 -2.26 4.21 -14.95
N ILE A 109 -0.97 3.98 -14.77
CA ILE A 109 -0.26 4.35 -13.55
C ILE A 109 -0.21 5.87 -13.45
N GLN A 110 -0.68 6.39 -12.31
CA GLN A 110 -0.72 7.83 -12.05
C GLN A 110 -0.14 8.12 -10.68
N THR A 111 0.55 9.25 -10.57
CA THR A 111 1.13 9.73 -9.34
C THR A 111 0.55 11.09 -9.01
N THR A 112 0.11 11.25 -7.77
CA THR A 112 -0.52 12.49 -7.30
C THR A 112 0.33 13.12 -6.22
N ALA A 113 0.57 14.43 -6.35
CA ALA A 113 1.32 15.21 -5.37
C ALA A 113 0.37 15.79 -4.32
N ASP A 114 0.94 16.05 -3.12
CA ASP A 114 0.23 16.78 -2.09
C ASP A 114 0.27 18.31 -2.37
N THR A 115 -0.26 19.09 -1.45
CA THR A 115 -0.32 20.55 -1.61
C THR A 115 1.06 21.23 -1.64
N GLN A 116 2.11 20.51 -1.22
CA GLN A 116 3.48 21.01 -1.24
C GLN A 116 4.25 20.52 -2.47
N GLY A 117 3.60 19.81 -3.38
CA GLY A 117 4.23 19.29 -4.58
C GLY A 117 5.01 18.00 -4.38
N ILE A 118 4.86 17.34 -3.25
CA ILE A 118 5.53 16.08 -2.95
C ILE A 118 4.64 14.92 -3.41
N TRP A 119 5.18 14.02 -4.21
CA TRP A 119 4.44 12.84 -4.67
C TRP A 119 4.14 11.92 -3.50
N ARG A 120 2.87 11.67 -3.25
CA ARG A 120 2.36 10.94 -2.08
C ARG A 120 1.48 9.76 -2.41
N VAL A 121 0.91 9.71 -3.59
CA VAL A 121 -0.04 8.66 -3.97
C VAL A 121 0.34 8.13 -5.34
N VAL A 122 0.45 6.81 -5.44
CA VAL A 122 0.67 6.12 -6.71
C VAL A 122 -0.44 5.09 -6.89
N GLU A 123 -1.04 5.07 -8.06
CA GLU A 123 -2.13 4.14 -8.36
C GLU A 123 -1.96 3.49 -9.72
N GLY A 124 -2.55 2.33 -9.87
CA GLY A 124 -2.59 1.62 -11.14
C GLY A 124 -3.83 0.74 -11.23
N THR A 125 -4.19 0.37 -12.44
CA THR A 125 -5.41 -0.38 -12.75
C THR A 125 -5.06 -1.76 -13.29
N VAL A 126 -5.81 -2.76 -12.84
CA VAL A 126 -5.68 -4.13 -13.35
C VAL A 126 -6.41 -4.21 -14.69
N ASN A 127 -5.68 -4.60 -15.71
CA ASN A 127 -6.23 -4.77 -17.05
C ASN A 127 -5.63 -6.03 -17.65
N ARG A 128 -6.18 -7.18 -17.25
CA ARG A 128 -5.68 -8.49 -17.66
C ARG A 128 -6.08 -8.86 -19.07
#